data_844581e8211a7c16951ade80deb1efcd
#
_entry.id   844581e8211a7c16951ade80deb1efcd
#
_cell.length_a   1.000
_cell.length_b   1.000
_cell.length_c   1.000
_cell.angle_alpha   90.00
_cell.angle_beta   90.00
_cell.angle_gamma   90.00
#
_symmetry.space_group_name_H-M   'P 1'
#
loop_
_entity.id
_entity.type
_entity.pdbx_description
1 polymer ?
#
loop_
_entity_poly.entity_id
_entity_poly.type
_entity_poly.pdbx_seq_one_letter_code
_entity_poly.pdbx_strand_id
1 'polypeptide(L)'
;MLVLPKGVRHMPGYIARHAQEALVEEIRRVVQAAPLYVPAMPRTGKEMSVRMTNCGALGWVTDKERGYRYQPTHPVTGEPWPPIPDALLQLWREVSAYPHPPEACLVNFYAADARMGLHQDRDEQDFDAPVVSVSLGDDCLFRIGQNTREAGTKSFRLKSGDVVVLGGEGRLSFHGVDRIYPATSALLK
;
A
#
# COMPACT_ATOMS: atom_id res chain seq x y z
N MET A 1 24.18 -7.87 4.91
CA MET A 1 23.36 -7.43 3.77
C MET A 1 21.94 -8.00 3.96
N LEU A 2 20.89 -7.21 3.82
CA LEU A 2 19.50 -7.70 3.92
C LEU A 2 19.19 -8.58 2.70
N VAL A 3 18.88 -9.86 2.93
CA VAL A 3 18.44 -10.78 1.89
C VAL A 3 16.91 -10.81 1.93
N LEU A 4 16.28 -10.30 0.90
CA LEU A 4 14.83 -10.33 0.73
C LEU A 4 14.36 -11.66 0.14
N PRO A 5 13.08 -12.05 0.30
CA PRO A 5 12.51 -13.18 -0.40
C PRO A 5 12.68 -13.06 -1.90
N LYS A 6 12.85 -14.19 -2.60
CA LYS A 6 12.98 -14.20 -4.06
C LYS A 6 11.73 -13.58 -4.71
N GLY A 7 11.92 -12.69 -5.67
CA GLY A 7 10.85 -11.94 -6.31
C GLY A 7 10.43 -10.66 -5.58
N VAL A 8 10.94 -10.41 -4.37
CA VAL A 8 10.76 -9.13 -3.67
C VAL A 8 11.92 -8.21 -4.01
N ARG A 9 11.61 -6.97 -4.38
CA ARG A 9 12.59 -5.93 -4.66
C ARG A 9 12.35 -4.72 -3.78
N HIS A 10 13.39 -4.17 -3.19
CA HIS A 10 13.38 -2.87 -2.52
C HIS A 10 14.26 -1.92 -3.31
N MET A 11 13.72 -0.79 -3.68
CA MET A 11 14.36 0.26 -4.47
C MET A 11 14.42 1.54 -3.62
N PRO A 12 15.50 1.73 -2.84
CA PRO A 12 15.65 2.89 -1.96
C PRO A 12 15.75 4.19 -2.76
N GLY A 13 14.98 5.22 -2.34
CA GLY A 13 15.03 6.55 -2.94
C GLY A 13 14.67 6.58 -4.42
N TYR A 14 13.88 5.62 -4.91
CA TYR A 14 13.52 5.51 -6.32
C TYR A 14 12.80 6.76 -6.84
N ILE A 15 11.94 7.34 -6.01
CA ILE A 15 11.20 8.56 -6.34
C ILE A 15 11.94 9.77 -5.78
N ALA A 16 12.43 10.65 -6.65
CA ALA A 16 13.11 11.88 -6.28
C ALA A 16 12.19 12.83 -5.50
N ARG A 17 12.76 13.68 -4.64
CA ARG A 17 12.00 14.56 -3.73
C ARG A 17 10.93 15.41 -4.44
N HIS A 18 11.26 16.05 -5.55
CA HIS A 18 10.32 16.86 -6.29
C HIS A 18 9.13 16.06 -6.85
N ALA A 19 9.37 14.80 -7.26
CA ALA A 19 8.32 13.92 -7.73
C ALA A 19 7.45 13.39 -6.57
N GLN A 20 8.03 13.19 -5.38
CA GLN A 20 7.27 12.89 -4.17
C GLN A 20 6.31 14.03 -3.81
N GLU A 21 6.76 15.30 -3.89
CA GLU A 21 5.94 16.48 -3.62
C GLU A 21 4.78 16.58 -4.60
N ALA A 22 5.03 16.41 -5.89
CA ALA A 22 3.98 16.38 -6.90
C ALA A 22 2.97 15.23 -6.66
N LEU A 23 3.45 14.04 -6.34
CA LEU A 23 2.60 12.88 -6.06
C LEU A 23 1.74 13.10 -4.80
N VAL A 24 2.28 13.72 -3.75
CA VAL A 24 1.49 14.07 -2.56
C VAL A 24 0.33 14.99 -2.90
N GLU A 25 0.53 15.99 -3.77
CA GLU A 25 -0.58 16.86 -4.20
C GLU A 25 -1.66 16.11 -4.98
N GLU A 26 -1.26 15.15 -5.82
CA GLU A 26 -2.23 14.27 -6.51
C GLU A 26 -2.99 13.37 -5.52
N ILE A 27 -2.31 12.78 -4.55
CA ILE A 27 -2.96 11.98 -3.49
C ILE A 27 -3.89 12.83 -2.63
N ARG A 28 -3.55 14.08 -2.33
CA ARG A 28 -4.46 15.02 -1.64
C ARG A 28 -5.75 15.24 -2.42
N ARG A 29 -5.69 15.35 -3.76
CA ARG A 29 -6.89 15.44 -4.61
C ARG A 29 -7.71 14.15 -4.58
N VAL A 30 -7.04 12.98 -4.58
CA VAL A 30 -7.71 11.68 -4.38
C VAL A 30 -8.47 11.68 -3.05
N VAL A 31 -7.82 12.10 -1.95
CA VAL A 31 -8.44 12.14 -0.61
C VAL A 31 -9.59 13.17 -0.54
N GLN A 32 -9.53 14.26 -1.29
CA GLN A 32 -10.63 15.21 -1.38
C GLN A 32 -11.87 14.60 -2.08
N ALA A 33 -11.65 13.84 -3.16
CA ALA A 33 -12.73 13.19 -3.91
C ALA A 33 -13.23 11.92 -3.21
N ALA A 34 -12.36 11.16 -2.58
CA ALA A 34 -12.65 9.93 -1.85
C ALA A 34 -12.03 10.01 -0.45
N PRO A 35 -12.75 10.53 0.56
CA PRO A 35 -12.20 10.78 1.89
C PRO A 35 -11.64 9.55 2.58
N LEU A 36 -10.59 9.73 3.39
CA LEU A 36 -10.06 8.65 4.24
C LEU A 36 -11.14 8.12 5.18
N TYR A 37 -11.27 6.83 5.27
CA TYR A 37 -12.16 6.14 6.21
C TYR A 37 -11.38 5.11 7.04
N VAL A 38 -11.98 4.64 8.13
CA VAL A 38 -11.41 3.59 8.99
C VAL A 38 -12.03 2.26 8.61
N PRO A 39 -11.27 1.31 8.04
CA PRO A 39 -11.79 -0.03 7.76
C PRO A 39 -11.97 -0.85 9.05
N ALA A 40 -12.88 -1.81 9.02
CA ALA A 40 -13.11 -2.73 10.13
C ALA A 40 -12.71 -4.16 9.77
N MET A 41 -12.13 -4.87 10.72
CA MET A 41 -11.76 -6.28 10.58
C MET A 41 -13.01 -7.16 10.46
N PRO A 42 -13.11 -8.03 9.44
CA PRO A 42 -14.33 -8.81 9.19
C PRO A 42 -14.76 -9.72 10.34
N ARG A 43 -13.79 -10.37 10.99
CA ARG A 43 -14.08 -11.36 12.04
C ARG A 43 -14.51 -10.74 13.36
N THR A 44 -13.99 -9.58 13.70
CA THR A 44 -14.16 -8.95 15.01
C THR A 44 -14.94 -7.67 14.98
N GLY A 45 -15.04 -7.00 13.82
CA GLY A 45 -15.57 -5.64 13.68
C GLY A 45 -14.65 -4.57 14.28
N LYS A 46 -13.45 -4.94 14.75
CA LYS A 46 -12.50 -3.98 15.33
C LYS A 46 -11.98 -3.06 14.23
N GLU A 47 -11.96 -1.78 14.49
CA GLU A 47 -11.37 -0.78 13.62
C GLU A 47 -9.86 -0.97 13.47
N MET A 48 -9.37 -0.77 12.25
CA MET A 48 -7.95 -0.74 11.96
C MET A 48 -7.33 0.58 12.45
N SER A 49 -6.05 0.57 12.78
CA SER A 49 -5.33 1.80 13.15
C SER A 49 -4.90 2.62 11.93
N VAL A 50 -5.00 2.06 10.74
CA VAL A 50 -4.67 2.71 9.47
C VAL A 50 -5.96 3.23 8.84
N ARG A 51 -5.95 4.50 8.41
CA ARG A 51 -7.02 5.05 7.59
C ARG A 51 -6.74 4.78 6.13
N MET A 52 -7.78 4.56 5.34
CA MET A 52 -7.63 4.13 3.95
C MET A 52 -8.53 4.92 3.01
N THR A 53 -8.12 5.00 1.77
CA THR A 53 -8.97 5.28 0.61
C THR A 53 -8.39 4.57 -0.60
N ASN A 54 -9.02 4.71 -1.75
CA ASN A 54 -8.58 4.08 -2.99
C ASN A 54 -8.71 5.05 -4.17
N CYS A 55 -8.03 4.72 -5.25
CA CYS A 55 -8.25 5.25 -6.58
C CYS A 55 -8.13 4.13 -7.62
N GLY A 56 -8.80 4.29 -8.76
CA GLY A 56 -8.87 3.29 -9.83
C GLY A 56 -10.31 2.86 -10.14
N ALA A 57 -10.44 1.89 -11.01
CA ALA A 57 -11.74 1.30 -11.34
C ALA A 57 -12.35 0.54 -10.16
N LEU A 58 -11.50 -0.04 -9.31
CA LEU A 58 -11.86 -0.78 -8.11
C LEU A 58 -11.08 -0.25 -6.90
N GLY A 59 -11.63 -0.47 -5.71
CA GLY A 59 -10.95 -0.20 -4.44
C GLY A 59 -11.11 -1.37 -3.48
N TRP A 60 -10.04 -1.70 -2.76
CA TRP A 60 -10.09 -2.69 -1.70
C TRP A 60 -10.78 -2.11 -0.47
N VAL A 61 -11.76 -2.83 0.03
CA VAL A 61 -12.52 -2.44 1.22
C VAL A 61 -12.75 -3.64 2.14
N THR A 62 -13.02 -3.38 3.40
CA THR A 62 -13.37 -4.40 4.37
C THR A 62 -14.35 -3.86 5.41
N ASP A 63 -15.32 -4.68 5.76
CA ASP A 63 -16.27 -4.46 6.86
C ASP A 63 -16.67 -5.79 7.49
N LYS A 64 -17.37 -5.72 8.61
CA LYS A 64 -17.81 -6.89 9.36
C LYS A 64 -18.87 -7.72 8.61
N GLU A 65 -19.68 -7.10 7.77
CA GLU A 65 -20.83 -7.74 7.13
C GLU A 65 -20.43 -8.53 5.90
N ARG A 66 -19.59 -7.93 5.04
CA ARG A 66 -19.23 -8.48 3.70
C ARG A 66 -17.79 -8.91 3.58
N GLY A 67 -16.96 -8.65 4.59
CA GLY A 67 -15.55 -9.04 4.59
C GLY A 67 -14.68 -8.26 3.62
N TYR A 68 -13.55 -8.87 3.26
CA TYR A 68 -12.60 -8.32 2.30
C TYR A 68 -13.14 -8.44 0.87
N ARG A 69 -13.04 -7.35 0.10
CA ARG A 69 -13.48 -7.33 -1.31
C ARG A 69 -12.93 -6.14 -2.07
N TYR A 70 -12.97 -6.24 -3.38
CA TYR A 70 -12.87 -5.11 -4.28
C TYR A 70 -14.27 -4.65 -4.70
N GLN A 71 -14.50 -3.34 -4.72
CA GLN A 71 -15.75 -2.74 -5.18
C GLN A 71 -15.49 -1.41 -5.89
N PRO A 72 -16.41 -0.98 -6.81
CA PRO A 72 -16.21 0.22 -7.62
C PRO A 72 -16.48 1.54 -6.90
N THR A 73 -17.01 1.50 -5.68
CA THR A 73 -17.47 2.70 -4.96
C THR A 73 -16.90 2.80 -3.56
N HIS A 74 -16.76 4.03 -3.09
CA HIS A 74 -16.34 4.34 -1.74
C HIS A 74 -17.38 3.83 -0.70
N PRO A 75 -16.97 3.15 0.38
CA PRO A 75 -17.89 2.47 1.29
C PRO A 75 -18.77 3.42 2.14
N VAL A 76 -18.36 4.68 2.28
CA VAL A 76 -19.09 5.67 3.09
C VAL A 76 -19.90 6.63 2.21
N THR A 77 -19.30 7.15 1.12
CA THR A 77 -19.98 8.14 0.26
C THR A 77 -20.84 7.50 -0.82
N GLY A 78 -20.52 6.25 -1.23
CA GLY A 78 -21.17 5.56 -2.35
C GLY A 78 -20.68 6.04 -3.73
N GLU A 79 -19.83 7.06 -3.79
CA GLU A 79 -19.31 7.61 -5.05
C GLU A 79 -18.25 6.69 -5.67
N PRO A 80 -18.09 6.70 -7.00
CA PRO A 80 -16.99 6.01 -7.67
C PRO A 80 -15.63 6.50 -7.17
N TRP A 81 -14.63 5.61 -7.21
CA TRP A 81 -13.26 5.99 -6.89
C TRP A 81 -12.70 6.95 -7.95
N PRO A 82 -11.91 7.96 -7.56
CA PRO A 82 -11.21 8.81 -8.52
C PRO A 82 -10.15 8.00 -9.29
N PRO A 83 -9.70 8.47 -10.46
CA PRO A 83 -8.69 7.76 -11.25
C PRO A 83 -7.36 7.66 -10.51
N ILE A 84 -6.57 6.63 -10.87
CA ILE A 84 -5.19 6.50 -10.39
C ILE A 84 -4.35 7.63 -11.01
N PRO A 85 -3.54 8.37 -10.20
CA PRO A 85 -2.63 9.37 -10.72
C PRO A 85 -1.70 8.85 -11.82
N ASP A 86 -1.51 9.62 -12.88
CA ASP A 86 -0.67 9.24 -14.03
C ASP A 86 0.77 8.90 -13.62
N ALA A 87 1.32 9.59 -12.62
CA ALA A 87 2.64 9.31 -12.07
C ALA A 87 2.74 7.88 -11.50
N LEU A 88 1.68 7.37 -10.86
CA LEU A 88 1.62 5.99 -10.36
C LEU A 88 1.43 4.97 -11.48
N LEU A 89 0.64 5.30 -12.51
CA LEU A 89 0.51 4.45 -13.70
C LEU A 89 1.83 4.35 -14.47
N GLN A 90 2.60 5.43 -14.53
CA GLN A 90 3.93 5.43 -15.12
C GLN A 90 4.90 4.56 -14.29
N LEU A 91 4.95 4.77 -12.97
CA LEU A 91 5.75 3.95 -12.07
C LEU A 91 5.42 2.46 -12.23
N TRP A 92 4.13 2.11 -12.29
CA TRP A 92 3.71 0.73 -12.51
C TRP A 92 4.31 0.15 -13.79
N ARG A 93 4.22 0.87 -14.92
CA ARG A 93 4.81 0.41 -16.19
C ARG A 93 6.32 0.20 -16.11
N GLU A 94 7.01 1.02 -15.32
CA GLU A 94 8.47 0.94 -15.16
C GLU A 94 8.92 -0.25 -14.29
N VAL A 95 8.16 -0.57 -13.25
CA VAL A 95 8.65 -1.51 -12.21
C VAL A 95 7.90 -2.82 -12.11
N SER A 96 6.68 -2.92 -12.64
CA SER A 96 5.85 -4.12 -12.45
C SER A 96 6.27 -5.30 -13.32
N ALA A 97 6.78 -5.04 -14.52
CA ALA A 97 6.97 -6.05 -15.58
C ALA A 97 5.69 -6.83 -15.93
N TYR A 98 4.51 -6.22 -15.67
CA TYR A 98 3.19 -6.79 -15.93
C TYR A 98 2.51 -6.03 -17.07
N PRO A 99 1.88 -6.72 -18.05
CA PRO A 99 1.45 -6.09 -19.30
C PRO A 99 0.21 -5.21 -19.18
N HIS A 100 -0.57 -5.36 -18.11
CA HIS A 100 -1.81 -4.62 -17.92
C HIS A 100 -1.69 -3.53 -16.88
N PRO A 101 -2.45 -2.41 -16.98
CA PRO A 101 -2.50 -1.39 -15.95
C PRO A 101 -3.16 -1.92 -14.67
N PRO A 102 -2.86 -1.34 -13.50
CA PRO A 102 -3.53 -1.70 -12.25
C PRO A 102 -4.98 -1.19 -12.26
N GLU A 103 -5.90 -1.98 -11.72
CA GLU A 103 -7.31 -1.59 -11.58
C GLU A 103 -7.59 -0.88 -10.27
N ALA A 104 -6.72 -1.04 -9.28
CA ALA A 104 -6.86 -0.48 -7.95
C ALA A 104 -5.53 0.06 -7.42
N CYS A 105 -5.60 1.15 -6.68
CA CYS A 105 -4.50 1.69 -5.90
C CYS A 105 -5.04 2.04 -4.51
N LEU A 106 -4.61 1.29 -3.49
CA LEU A 106 -4.96 1.52 -2.10
C LEU A 106 -4.04 2.60 -1.52
N VAL A 107 -4.62 3.61 -0.90
CA VAL A 107 -3.92 4.65 -0.15
C VAL A 107 -4.06 4.37 1.33
N ASN A 108 -2.96 4.02 1.98
CA ASN A 108 -2.89 3.79 3.42
C ASN A 108 -2.30 5.02 4.11
N PHE A 109 -3.03 5.60 5.05
CA PHE A 109 -2.55 6.70 5.88
C PHE A 109 -2.25 6.20 7.30
N TYR A 110 -0.98 6.29 7.69
CA TYR A 110 -0.48 5.90 9.00
C TYR A 110 -0.28 7.12 9.90
N ALA A 111 -1.04 7.21 10.98
CA ALA A 111 -0.70 8.11 12.08
C ALA A 111 0.54 7.58 12.85
N ALA A 112 1.10 8.37 13.74
CA ALA A 112 2.35 8.04 14.44
C ALA A 112 2.30 6.72 15.23
N ASP A 113 1.12 6.33 15.71
CA ASP A 113 0.86 5.10 16.49
C ASP A 113 0.25 3.97 15.66
N ALA A 114 -0.02 4.22 14.37
CA ALA A 114 -0.62 3.24 13.49
C ALA A 114 0.38 2.14 13.10
N ARG A 115 -0.17 0.95 12.87
CA ARG A 115 0.58 -0.23 12.42
C ARG A 115 -0.29 -1.13 11.56
N MET A 116 0.35 -1.94 10.74
CA MET A 116 -0.29 -3.01 9.96
C MET A 116 0.35 -4.35 10.35
N GLY A 117 -0.42 -5.27 10.89
CA GLY A 117 0.05 -6.60 11.22
C GLY A 117 0.49 -7.38 9.98
N LEU A 118 1.21 -8.49 10.21
CA LEU A 118 1.62 -9.38 9.12
C LEU A 118 0.41 -9.95 8.39
N HIS A 119 0.34 -9.71 7.08
CA HIS A 119 -0.71 -10.17 6.18
C HIS A 119 -0.11 -10.52 4.81
N GLN A 120 -0.93 -11.10 3.96
CA GLN A 120 -0.66 -11.31 2.54
C GLN A 120 -1.72 -10.57 1.74
N ASP A 121 -1.33 -9.96 0.62
CA ASP A 121 -2.27 -9.43 -0.36
C ASP A 121 -2.71 -10.59 -1.26
N ARG A 122 -3.88 -11.14 -0.95
CA ARG A 122 -4.39 -12.38 -1.55
C ARG A 122 -5.85 -12.31 -1.99
N ASP A 123 -6.41 -11.11 -2.01
CA ASP A 123 -7.80 -10.90 -2.39
C ASP A 123 -7.93 -10.63 -3.90
N GLU A 124 -6.80 -10.58 -4.63
CA GLU A 124 -6.71 -10.42 -6.07
C GLU A 124 -6.93 -11.75 -6.80
N GLN A 125 -7.38 -11.65 -8.07
CA GLN A 125 -7.63 -12.84 -8.91
C GLN A 125 -6.38 -13.29 -9.67
N ASP A 126 -5.48 -12.36 -9.99
CA ASP A 126 -4.26 -12.63 -10.75
C ASP A 126 -3.02 -12.34 -9.91
N PHE A 127 -2.33 -13.40 -9.50
CA PHE A 127 -1.09 -13.31 -8.73
C PHE A 127 0.17 -13.17 -9.59
N ASP A 128 0.06 -13.18 -10.91
CA ASP A 128 1.17 -12.78 -11.79
C ASP A 128 1.34 -11.25 -11.77
N ALA A 129 0.27 -10.51 -11.48
CA ALA A 129 0.36 -9.09 -11.19
C ALA A 129 1.05 -8.84 -9.84
N PRO A 130 2.15 -8.06 -9.81
CA PRO A 130 2.84 -7.75 -8.55
C PRO A 130 2.05 -6.77 -7.69
N VAL A 131 2.44 -6.64 -6.42
CA VAL A 131 2.10 -5.48 -5.61
C VAL A 131 3.23 -4.49 -5.69
N VAL A 132 2.93 -3.23 -6.02
CA VAL A 132 3.88 -2.13 -6.01
C VAL A 132 3.50 -1.18 -4.88
N SER A 133 4.39 -1.02 -3.91
CA SER A 133 4.19 -0.16 -2.75
C SER A 133 5.12 1.04 -2.81
N VAL A 134 4.57 2.24 -2.61
CA VAL A 134 5.30 3.51 -2.56
C VAL A 134 5.21 4.07 -1.14
N SER A 135 6.35 4.44 -0.57
CA SER A 135 6.42 5.08 0.75
C SER A 135 6.58 6.59 0.61
N LEU A 136 5.70 7.35 1.27
CA LEU A 136 5.73 8.81 1.28
C LEU A 136 5.57 9.34 2.71
N GLY A 137 6.40 10.30 3.09
CA GLY A 137 6.35 10.92 4.42
C GLY A 137 7.34 10.30 5.41
N ASP A 138 6.91 10.09 6.64
CA ASP A 138 7.78 9.58 7.70
C ASP A 138 8.26 8.16 7.44
N ASP A 139 9.45 7.84 7.92
CA ASP A 139 10.03 6.51 7.85
C ASP A 139 9.17 5.49 8.61
N CYS A 140 9.18 4.24 8.16
CA CYS A 140 8.54 3.16 8.90
C CYS A 140 9.46 1.94 9.06
N LEU A 141 9.16 1.11 10.05
CA LEU A 141 9.74 -0.22 10.18
C LEU A 141 8.87 -1.21 9.42
N PHE A 142 9.32 -1.59 8.24
CA PHE A 142 8.66 -2.57 7.39
C PHE A 142 9.17 -3.96 7.72
N ARG A 143 8.25 -4.89 7.90
CA ARG A 143 8.55 -6.30 8.15
C ARG A 143 8.12 -7.14 6.97
N ILE A 144 8.97 -8.09 6.57
CA ILE A 144 8.71 -9.02 5.47
C ILE A 144 9.17 -10.42 5.82
N GLY A 145 8.39 -11.42 5.42
CA GLY A 145 8.66 -12.83 5.58
C GLY A 145 8.54 -13.58 4.25
N GLN A 146 8.54 -14.89 4.34
CA GLN A 146 8.25 -15.78 3.20
C GLN A 146 6.73 -15.94 3.01
N ASN A 147 6.32 -16.89 2.18
CA ASN A 147 4.92 -17.19 1.91
C ASN A 147 4.22 -17.98 3.03
N THR A 148 4.94 -18.36 4.07
CA THR A 148 4.41 -19.00 5.28
C THR A 148 4.78 -18.21 6.53
N ARG A 149 3.92 -18.24 7.55
CA ARG A 149 4.14 -17.49 8.81
C ARG A 149 5.32 -18.01 9.61
N GLU A 150 5.59 -19.31 9.51
CA GLU A 150 6.60 -20.03 10.27
C GLU A 150 8.01 -19.77 9.77
N ALA A 151 8.17 -19.28 8.55
CA ALA A 151 9.48 -19.08 7.92
C ALA A 151 10.29 -17.90 8.47
N GLY A 152 9.78 -17.25 9.50
CA GLY A 152 10.42 -16.09 10.11
C GLY A 152 10.29 -14.81 9.26
N THR A 153 10.68 -13.70 9.83
CA THR A 153 10.59 -12.38 9.19
C THR A 153 11.88 -11.59 9.35
N LYS A 154 12.08 -10.63 8.46
CA LYS A 154 13.12 -9.60 8.56
C LYS A 154 12.47 -8.24 8.56
N SER A 155 13.10 -7.28 9.21
CA SER A 155 12.62 -5.90 9.24
C SER A 155 13.70 -4.96 8.73
N PHE A 156 13.27 -3.94 8.01
CA PHE A 156 14.12 -2.86 7.56
C PHE A 156 13.34 -1.54 7.51
N ARG A 157 14.08 -0.46 7.48
CA ARG A 157 13.48 0.88 7.42
C ARG A 157 13.13 1.24 5.99
N LEU A 158 11.88 1.58 5.73
CA LEU A 158 11.45 2.24 4.51
C LEU A 158 11.43 3.75 4.74
N LYS A 159 11.93 4.47 3.76
CA LYS A 159 11.98 5.94 3.76
C LYS A 159 11.08 6.51 2.69
N SER A 160 10.80 7.80 2.80
CA SER A 160 10.08 8.52 1.74
C SER A 160 10.78 8.41 0.38
N GLY A 161 10.03 8.04 -0.65
CA GLY A 161 10.54 7.79 -2.00
C GLY A 161 10.99 6.36 -2.27
N ASP A 162 11.00 5.48 -1.25
CA ASP A 162 11.28 4.07 -1.46
C ASP A 162 10.11 3.38 -2.16
N VAL A 163 10.44 2.42 -3.03
CA VAL A 163 9.48 1.54 -3.69
C VAL A 163 9.79 0.08 -3.34
N VAL A 164 8.76 -0.67 -2.98
CA VAL A 164 8.85 -2.13 -2.79
C VAL A 164 7.94 -2.82 -3.79
N VAL A 165 8.46 -3.83 -4.45
CA VAL A 165 7.69 -4.68 -5.38
C VAL A 165 7.65 -6.09 -4.83
N LEU A 166 6.45 -6.64 -4.65
CA LEU A 166 6.21 -8.04 -4.33
C LEU A 166 5.76 -8.73 -5.61
N GLY A 167 6.61 -9.55 -6.21
CA GLY A 167 6.31 -10.21 -7.48
C GLY A 167 6.86 -11.64 -7.55
N GLY A 168 6.44 -12.39 -8.56
CA GLY A 168 6.88 -13.77 -8.78
C GLY A 168 6.73 -14.63 -7.53
N GLU A 169 7.76 -15.36 -7.13
CA GLU A 169 7.75 -16.21 -5.94
C GLU A 169 7.48 -15.45 -4.63
N GLY A 170 7.81 -14.15 -4.58
CA GLY A 170 7.59 -13.27 -3.43
C GLY A 170 6.25 -12.54 -3.43
N ARG A 171 5.36 -12.77 -4.41
CA ARG A 171 4.07 -12.07 -4.53
C ARG A 171 3.18 -12.22 -3.29
N LEU A 172 3.19 -13.38 -2.68
CA LEU A 172 2.43 -13.71 -1.46
C LEU A 172 3.29 -13.68 -0.19
N SER A 173 4.40 -12.94 -0.18
CA SER A 173 5.21 -12.74 1.02
C SER A 173 4.39 -12.07 2.12
N PHE A 174 4.43 -12.62 3.33
CA PHE A 174 3.88 -11.95 4.51
C PHE A 174 4.62 -10.65 4.76
N HIS A 175 3.89 -9.56 4.93
CA HIS A 175 4.48 -8.25 5.20
C HIS A 175 3.60 -7.41 6.11
N GLY A 176 4.17 -6.33 6.64
CA GLY A 176 3.45 -5.42 7.52
C GLY A 176 4.30 -4.22 7.90
N VAL A 177 3.69 -3.28 8.62
CA VAL A 177 4.32 -2.08 9.16
C VAL A 177 4.21 -2.12 10.67
N ASP A 178 5.34 -2.28 11.35
CA ASP A 178 5.39 -2.45 12.81
C ASP A 178 5.37 -1.11 13.55
N ARG A 179 5.97 -0.07 12.95
CA ARG A 179 6.17 1.23 13.59
C ARG A 179 6.35 2.33 12.55
N ILE A 180 5.83 3.50 12.87
CA ILE A 180 6.17 4.76 12.22
C ILE A 180 7.23 5.47 13.08
N TYR A 181 8.16 6.18 12.44
CA TYR A 181 9.15 7.03 13.09
C TYR A 181 8.78 8.50 12.84
N PRO A 182 8.05 9.14 13.78
CA PRO A 182 7.51 10.46 13.56
C PRO A 182 8.60 11.53 13.33
N ALA A 183 8.27 12.55 12.55
CA ALA A 183 9.13 13.69 12.25
C ALA A 183 10.45 13.35 11.52
N THR A 184 10.52 12.21 10.84
CA THR A 184 11.67 11.86 10.00
C THR A 184 11.57 12.46 8.60
N SER A 185 10.40 12.99 8.22
CA SER A 185 10.17 13.68 6.95
C SER A 185 9.36 14.96 7.12
N ALA A 186 9.62 15.95 6.25
CA ALA A 186 8.83 17.18 6.14
C ALA A 186 7.86 17.14 4.94
N LEU A 187 7.74 16.02 4.24
CA LEU A 187 6.98 15.90 3.00
C LEU A 187 5.48 16.18 3.17
N LEU A 188 4.90 15.76 4.29
CA LEU A 188 3.45 15.84 4.55
C LEU A 188 3.08 17.03 5.46
N LYS A 189 4.02 17.92 5.78
CA LYS A 189 3.82 19.11 6.61
C LYS A 189 3.22 20.25 5.83
#